data_3b84be297cec9e1b1f57948274dc5dcb
#
_entry.id   3b84be297cec9e1b1f57948274dc5dcb
#
_cell.length_a   1.000
_cell.length_b   1.000
_cell.length_c   1.000
_cell.angle_alpha   90.00
_cell.angle_beta   90.00
_cell.angle_gamma   90.00
#
_symmetry.space_group_name_H-M   'P 1'
#
loop_
_entity.id
_entity.type
_entity.pdbx_description
1 polymer ?
#
loop_
_entity_poly.entity_id
_entity_poly.type
_entity_poly.pdbx_seq_one_letter_code
_entity_poly.pdbx_strand_id
1 'polypeptide(L)'
;MNYKTEVKNFVVSNLLFGVAGDLKDNTSFLDSGTVDSTGVLEIIMFLEETYGIKIEPEEMVPENLDSIDRVSDFLTRKLGTPTTK
;
A
#
# COMPACT_ATOMS: atom_id res chain seq x y z
N MET A 1 8.12 -8.41 11.05
CA MET A 1 7.05 -7.87 10.22
C MET A 1 7.64 -7.03 9.12
N ASN A 2 6.99 -6.98 7.98
CA ASN A 2 7.45 -6.07 6.96
C ASN A 2 6.26 -5.37 6.32
N TYR A 3 6.54 -4.26 5.68
CA TYR A 3 5.49 -3.43 5.11
C TYR A 3 4.72 -4.14 4.02
N LYS A 4 5.41 -4.95 3.21
CA LYS A 4 4.75 -5.66 2.11
C LYS A 4 3.65 -6.58 2.62
N THR A 5 3.96 -7.35 3.65
CA THR A 5 2.99 -8.28 4.22
C THR A 5 1.78 -7.54 4.76
N GLU A 6 2.02 -6.47 5.50
CA GLU A 6 0.92 -5.72 6.11
C GLU A 6 0.06 -5.03 5.07
N VAL A 7 0.68 -4.41 4.08
CA VAL A 7 -0.06 -3.73 3.01
C VAL A 7 -0.85 -4.74 2.20
N LYS A 8 -0.22 -5.87 1.85
CA LYS A 8 -0.90 -6.90 1.07
C LYS A 8 -2.10 -7.46 1.83
N ASN A 9 -1.93 -7.72 3.12
CA ASN A 9 -3.04 -8.21 3.93
C ASN A 9 -4.20 -7.23 3.97
N PHE A 10 -3.90 -5.94 4.10
CA PHE A 10 -4.95 -4.94 4.09
C PHE A 10 -5.68 -4.92 2.74
N VAL A 11 -4.93 -4.91 1.64
CA VAL A 11 -5.53 -4.85 0.30
C VAL A 11 -6.40 -6.07 0.07
N VAL A 12 -5.89 -7.26 0.37
CA VAL A 12 -6.64 -8.48 0.14
C VAL A 12 -7.88 -8.53 1.01
N SER A 13 -7.76 -8.18 2.29
CA SER A 13 -8.87 -8.30 3.23
C SER A 13 -9.94 -7.26 3.02
N ASN A 14 -9.55 -6.03 2.65
CA ASN A 14 -10.47 -4.91 2.65
C ASN A 14 -10.89 -4.46 1.26
N LEU A 15 -10.06 -4.65 0.26
CA LEU A 15 -10.34 -4.18 -1.09
C LEU A 15 -10.67 -5.31 -2.04
N LEU A 16 -10.18 -6.50 -1.78
CA LEU A 16 -10.42 -7.67 -2.63
C LEU A 16 -11.31 -8.70 -1.95
N PHE A 17 -11.86 -8.36 -0.81
CA PHE A 17 -12.82 -9.20 -0.08
C PHE A 17 -12.26 -10.60 0.21
N GLY A 18 -10.96 -10.67 0.49
CA GLY A 18 -10.32 -11.93 0.85
C GLY A 18 -9.83 -12.75 -0.33
N VAL A 19 -10.01 -12.27 -1.57
CA VAL A 19 -9.59 -12.99 -2.76
C VAL A 19 -8.42 -12.26 -3.39
N ALA A 20 -7.23 -12.83 -3.28
CA ALA A 20 -6.03 -12.19 -3.82
C ALA A 20 -5.97 -12.25 -5.35
N GLY A 21 -6.52 -13.30 -5.94
CA GLY A 21 -6.49 -13.44 -7.39
C GLY A 21 -5.07 -13.45 -7.91
N ASP A 22 -4.81 -12.61 -8.89
CA ASP A 22 -3.48 -12.52 -9.51
C ASP A 22 -2.61 -11.43 -8.90
N LEU A 23 -3.00 -10.91 -7.75
CA LEU A 23 -2.26 -9.82 -7.13
C LEU A 23 -0.85 -10.25 -6.75
N LYS A 24 0.13 -9.56 -7.29
CA LYS A 24 1.53 -9.75 -6.97
C LYS A 24 2.07 -8.46 -6.38
N ASP A 25 3.26 -8.53 -5.78
CA ASP A 25 3.83 -7.36 -5.14
C ASP A 25 4.06 -6.23 -6.13
N ASN A 26 4.36 -6.54 -7.39
CA ASN A 26 4.61 -5.52 -8.40
C ASN A 26 3.41 -5.22 -9.29
N THR A 27 2.25 -5.79 -8.99
CA THR A 27 1.05 -5.54 -9.79
C THR A 27 0.61 -4.09 -9.62
N SER A 28 0.44 -3.38 -10.73
CA SER A 28 -0.08 -2.01 -10.69
C SER A 28 -1.55 -2.05 -10.32
N PHE A 29 -1.92 -1.39 -9.24
CA PHE A 29 -3.30 -1.39 -8.78
C PHE A 29 -4.23 -0.76 -9.82
N LEU A 30 -3.82 0.37 -10.37
CA LEU A 30 -4.67 1.11 -11.29
C LEU A 30 -4.73 0.44 -12.66
N ASP A 31 -3.58 0.00 -13.19
CA ASP A 31 -3.53 -0.63 -14.49
C ASP A 31 -4.28 -1.95 -14.52
N SER A 32 -4.17 -2.71 -13.46
CA SER A 32 -4.84 -4.02 -13.39
C SER A 32 -6.31 -3.92 -13.02
N GLY A 33 -6.74 -2.74 -12.56
CA GLY A 33 -8.10 -2.58 -12.07
C GLY A 33 -8.33 -3.20 -10.71
N THR A 34 -7.28 -3.65 -10.05
CA THR A 34 -7.39 -4.26 -8.73
C THR A 34 -7.89 -3.27 -7.69
N VAL A 35 -7.38 -2.03 -7.77
CA VAL A 35 -7.74 -0.97 -6.83
C VAL A 35 -8.02 0.28 -7.64
N ASP A 36 -9.15 0.93 -7.37
CA ASP A 36 -9.46 2.20 -8.02
C ASP A 36 -9.03 3.37 -7.14
N SER A 37 -9.36 4.58 -7.57
CA SER A 37 -8.95 5.79 -6.85
C SER A 37 -9.49 5.82 -5.43
N THR A 38 -10.71 5.32 -5.23
CA THR A 38 -11.28 5.26 -3.89
C THR A 38 -10.52 4.28 -3.02
N GLY A 39 -10.12 3.14 -3.60
CA GLY A 39 -9.32 2.16 -2.87
C GLY A 39 -7.96 2.71 -2.49
N VAL A 40 -7.36 3.52 -3.36
CA VAL A 40 -6.08 4.16 -3.03
C VAL A 40 -6.23 5.05 -1.80
N LEU A 41 -7.33 5.80 -1.71
CA LEU A 41 -7.57 6.63 -0.53
C LEU A 41 -7.69 5.78 0.72
N GLU A 42 -8.31 4.61 0.62
CA GLU A 42 -8.40 3.70 1.77
C GLU A 42 -7.02 3.19 2.18
N ILE A 43 -6.17 2.90 1.21
CA ILE A 43 -4.79 2.51 1.51
C ILE A 43 -4.07 3.65 2.26
N ILE A 44 -4.23 4.88 1.79
CA ILE A 44 -3.63 6.03 2.44
C ILE A 44 -4.08 6.13 3.89
N MET A 45 -5.37 6.01 4.13
CA MET A 45 -5.91 6.07 5.48
C MET A 45 -5.36 4.95 6.35
N PHE A 46 -5.26 3.74 5.78
CA PHE A 46 -4.68 2.63 6.51
C PHE A 46 -3.24 2.91 6.93
N LEU A 47 -2.44 3.45 6.00
CA LEU A 47 -1.04 3.74 6.29
C LEU A 47 -0.91 4.80 7.36
N GLU A 48 -1.73 5.84 7.29
CA GLU A 48 -1.66 6.91 8.28
C GLU A 48 -2.03 6.40 9.67
N GLU A 49 -3.06 5.58 9.75
CA GLU A 49 -3.52 5.08 11.04
C GLU A 49 -2.59 4.01 11.60
N THR A 50 -2.13 3.11 10.74
CA THR A 50 -1.32 1.98 11.19
C THR A 50 0.07 2.41 11.61
N TYR A 51 0.66 3.34 10.87
CA TYR A 51 2.06 3.71 11.10
C TYR A 51 2.21 5.09 11.74
N GLY A 52 1.11 5.78 11.99
CA GLY A 52 1.16 7.08 12.64
C GLY A 52 1.85 8.14 11.81
N ILE A 53 1.74 8.07 10.49
CA ILE A 53 2.38 9.02 9.58
C ILE A 53 1.34 9.90 8.93
N LYS A 54 1.83 10.97 8.31
CA LYS A 54 0.98 11.82 7.50
C LYS A 54 1.49 11.78 6.07
N ILE A 55 0.60 11.50 5.13
CA ILE A 55 0.94 11.45 3.71
C ILE A 55 0.49 12.76 3.09
N GLU A 56 1.46 13.49 2.55
CA GLU A 56 1.19 14.79 1.95
C GLU A 56 0.61 14.61 0.55
N PRO A 57 -0.14 15.60 0.05
CA PRO A 57 -0.70 15.49 -1.30
C PRO A 57 0.34 15.22 -2.37
N GLU A 58 1.54 15.78 -2.24
CA GLU A 58 2.60 15.55 -3.21
C GLU A 58 3.09 14.11 -3.22
N GLU A 59 2.83 13.38 -2.15
CA GLU A 59 3.24 11.99 -2.03
C GLU A 59 2.19 11.01 -2.57
N MET A 60 1.01 11.51 -2.86
CA MET A 60 -0.10 10.69 -3.31
C MET A 60 -0.04 10.49 -4.83
N VAL A 61 1.03 9.85 -5.27
CA VAL A 61 1.28 9.65 -6.70
C VAL A 61 1.48 8.16 -6.98
N PRO A 62 1.24 7.72 -8.22
CA PRO A 62 1.38 6.29 -8.53
C PRO A 62 2.75 5.72 -8.24
N GLU A 63 3.81 6.52 -8.38
CA GLU A 63 5.16 6.07 -8.07
C GLU A 63 5.28 5.59 -6.64
N ASN A 64 4.44 6.09 -5.75
CA ASN A 64 4.51 5.73 -4.32
C ASN A 64 3.45 4.73 -3.90
N LEU A 65 2.33 4.66 -4.61
CA LEU A 65 1.16 3.98 -4.08
C LEU A 65 0.52 2.96 -5.02
N ASP A 66 1.08 2.75 -6.20
CA ASP A 66 0.39 1.97 -7.22
C ASP A 66 0.64 0.46 -7.17
N SER A 67 1.41 -0.01 -6.22
CA SER A 67 1.61 -1.45 -6.03
C SER A 67 2.09 -1.69 -4.61
N ILE A 68 2.08 -2.96 -4.21
CA ILE A 68 2.58 -3.31 -2.88
C ILE A 68 4.05 -2.94 -2.76
N ASP A 69 4.84 -3.20 -3.81
CA ASP A 69 6.25 -2.83 -3.81
C ASP A 69 6.45 -1.33 -3.67
N ARG A 70 5.67 -0.54 -4.40
CA ARG A 70 5.82 0.91 -4.34
C ARG A 70 5.42 1.46 -2.97
N VAL A 71 4.34 0.94 -2.42
CA VAL A 71 3.92 1.35 -1.08
C VAL A 71 4.98 0.97 -0.05
N SER A 72 5.53 -0.23 -0.16
CA SER A 72 6.56 -0.68 0.76
C SER A 72 7.81 0.20 0.67
N ASP A 73 8.23 0.54 -0.56
CA ASP A 73 9.39 1.42 -0.74
C ASP A 73 9.12 2.81 -0.18
N PHE A 74 7.91 3.32 -0.40
CA PHE A 74 7.51 4.61 0.14
C PHE A 74 7.59 4.62 1.67
N LEU A 75 7.06 3.56 2.29
CA LEU A 75 7.11 3.46 3.76
C LEU A 75 8.56 3.34 4.25
N THR A 76 9.39 2.62 3.53
CA THR A 76 10.79 2.51 3.89
C THR A 76 11.49 3.86 3.85
N ARG A 77 11.19 4.67 2.83
CA ARG A 77 11.78 6.00 2.75
C ARG A 77 11.26 6.93 3.83
N LYS A 78 10.01 6.76 4.23
CA LYS A 78 9.36 7.65 5.19
C LYS A 78 9.63 7.24 6.64
N LEU A 79 9.71 5.95 6.90
CA LEU A 79 9.82 5.41 8.25
C LEU A 79 11.16 4.74 8.54
N GLY A 80 11.92 4.43 7.50
CA GLY A 80 13.12 3.63 7.61
C GLY A 80 12.80 2.17 7.37
N THR A 81 13.82 1.30 7.48
CA THR A 81 13.62 -0.12 7.21
C THR A 81 12.64 -0.72 8.20
N PRO A 82 11.86 -1.70 7.77
CA PRO A 82 10.88 -2.31 8.67
C PRO A 82 11.50 -3.23 9.72
N THR A 83 12.76 -3.52 9.59
CA THR A 83 13.44 -4.34 10.55
C THR A 83 13.58 -3.59 11.84
N THR A 84 13.20 -4.13 12.88
CA THR A 84 13.38 -3.43 14.09
C THR A 84 14.17 -4.18 15.00
N LYS A 85 14.62 -3.77 15.16
CA LYS A 85 15.15 -4.39 15.95
C LYS A 85 14.60 -4.55 16.90
#